data_9ef3cfe7ce4fb2941332ab495fcba79a
#
_entry.id   9ef3cfe7ce4fb2941332ab495fcba79a
#
_cell.length_a   1.000
_cell.length_b   1.000
_cell.length_c   1.000
_cell.angle_alpha   90.00
_cell.angle_beta   90.00
_cell.angle_gamma   90.00
#
_symmetry.space_group_name_H-M   'P 1'
#
loop_
_entity.id
_entity.type
_entity.pdbx_description
1 polymer ?
#
loop_
_entity_poly.entity_id
_entity_poly.type
_entity_poly.pdbx_seq_one_letter_code
_entity_poly.pdbx_strand_id
1 'polypeptide(L)'
;MYKATQTRIQTYLNDVAGVRIVCAFIDDIYMISDLITQQDDIKVIEIKDYINNPKSNGYRSYHMIVEIPVFFAKGKTPMRVELQIRTNGMDFWATLEHQLRYKKGIEEMPGYDEISEELLHSARAIIEADNEMQRIKDKIGMFHEI
;
A
#
# COMPACT_ATOMS: atom_id res chain seq x y z
N MET A 1 4.90 -6.78 -35.38
CA MET A 1 3.77 -6.30 -34.61
C MET A 1 3.93 -6.58 -33.08
N TYR A 2 4.29 -7.77 -32.67
CA TYR A 2 4.50 -8.14 -31.26
C TYR A 2 5.61 -7.37 -30.54
N LYS A 3 6.75 -7.15 -31.16
CA LYS A 3 7.87 -6.38 -30.58
C LYS A 3 7.51 -4.93 -30.26
N ALA A 4 6.71 -4.29 -31.10
CA ALA A 4 6.30 -2.91 -30.90
C ALA A 4 5.32 -2.75 -29.73
N THR A 5 4.46 -3.73 -29.50
CA THR A 5 3.49 -3.73 -28.39
C THR A 5 4.16 -3.95 -27.03
N GLN A 6 5.12 -4.90 -26.96
CA GLN A 6 5.89 -5.13 -25.73
C GLN A 6 6.76 -3.93 -25.34
N THR A 7 7.43 -3.33 -26.31
CA THR A 7 8.27 -2.14 -26.09
C THR A 7 7.41 -0.95 -25.65
N ARG A 8 6.20 -0.79 -26.19
CA ARG A 8 5.26 0.25 -25.77
C ARG A 8 4.78 0.04 -24.35
N ILE A 9 4.43 -1.17 -23.96
CA ILE A 9 4.03 -1.49 -22.58
C ILE A 9 5.15 -1.15 -21.61
N GLN A 10 6.39 -1.51 -21.92
CA GLN A 10 7.55 -1.21 -21.08
C GLN A 10 7.89 0.28 -20.98
N THR A 11 7.68 1.04 -22.06
CA THR A 11 8.07 2.45 -22.13
C THR A 11 7.02 3.39 -21.54
N TYR A 12 5.74 3.04 -21.64
CA TYR A 12 4.62 3.93 -21.26
C TYR A 12 3.91 3.56 -19.96
N LEU A 13 4.10 2.35 -19.44
CA LEU A 13 3.51 1.92 -18.18
C LEU A 13 4.63 1.69 -17.17
N ASN A 14 4.90 2.69 -16.32
CA ASN A 14 5.82 2.54 -15.18
C ASN A 14 5.30 1.50 -14.17
N ASP A 15 3.97 1.33 -14.08
CA ASP A 15 3.29 0.36 -13.23
C ASP A 15 2.41 -0.55 -14.09
N VAL A 16 2.97 -1.69 -14.51
CA VAL A 16 2.23 -2.67 -15.33
C VAL A 16 1.29 -3.50 -14.46
N ALA A 17 1.62 -3.69 -13.19
CA ALA A 17 0.79 -4.40 -12.23
C ALA A 17 0.81 -3.71 -10.86
N GLY A 18 -0.34 -3.66 -10.22
CA GLY A 18 -0.50 -3.28 -8.82
C GLY A 18 -0.97 -4.48 -8.01
N VAL A 19 -0.35 -4.73 -6.87
CA VAL A 19 -0.74 -5.78 -5.94
C VAL A 19 -1.01 -5.16 -4.59
N ARG A 20 -2.15 -5.48 -4.00
CA ARG A 20 -2.51 -5.08 -2.64
C ARG A 20 -2.37 -6.28 -1.71
N ILE A 21 -1.64 -6.08 -0.62
CA ILE A 21 -1.48 -7.05 0.45
C ILE A 21 -2.08 -6.46 1.71
N VAL A 22 -3.02 -7.18 2.32
CA VAL A 22 -3.69 -6.75 3.55
C VAL A 22 -3.25 -7.67 4.69
N CYS A 23 -2.74 -7.07 5.75
CA CYS A 23 -2.22 -7.74 6.93
C CYS A 23 -3.08 -7.45 8.16
N ALA A 24 -2.95 -8.30 9.18
CA ALA A 24 -3.66 -8.11 10.43
C ALA A 24 -3.04 -7.01 11.29
N PHE A 25 -1.72 -6.95 11.41
CA PHE A 25 -0.99 -6.07 12.32
C PHE A 25 0.06 -5.23 11.60
N ILE A 26 0.46 -4.13 12.23
CA ILE A 26 1.44 -3.20 11.65
C ILE A 26 2.79 -3.87 11.41
N ASP A 27 3.26 -4.69 12.37
CA ASP A 27 4.56 -5.37 12.24
C ASP A 27 4.59 -6.40 11.10
N ASP A 28 3.44 -6.99 10.74
CA ASP A 28 3.34 -7.89 9.58
C ASP A 28 3.74 -7.19 8.29
N ILE A 29 3.43 -5.90 8.15
CA ILE A 29 3.77 -5.10 6.97
C ILE A 29 5.28 -5.05 6.78
N TYR A 30 6.01 -4.74 7.84
CA TYR A 30 7.47 -4.64 7.80
C TYR A 30 8.14 -5.99 7.62
N MET A 31 7.57 -7.04 8.23
CA MET A 31 8.04 -8.42 8.00
C MET A 31 7.90 -8.82 6.53
N ILE A 32 6.76 -8.53 5.90
CA ILE A 32 6.54 -8.83 4.47
C ILE A 32 7.51 -8.03 3.60
N SER A 33 7.72 -6.74 3.91
CA SER A 33 8.71 -5.92 3.22
C SER A 33 10.10 -6.52 3.27
N ASP A 34 10.53 -6.98 4.44
CA ASP A 34 11.83 -7.62 4.62
C ASP A 34 11.95 -8.92 3.83
N LEU A 35 10.91 -9.76 3.86
CA LEU A 35 10.88 -11.01 3.09
C LEU A 35 10.98 -10.76 1.58
N ILE A 36 10.31 -9.73 1.07
CA ILE A 36 10.38 -9.36 -0.35
C ILE A 36 11.78 -8.86 -0.70
N THR A 37 12.34 -8.02 0.15
CA THR A 37 13.69 -7.43 -0.06
C THR A 37 14.79 -8.49 -0.08
N GLN A 38 14.59 -9.61 0.62
CA GLN A 38 15.56 -10.71 0.68
C GLN A 38 15.51 -11.64 -0.53
N GLN A 39 14.52 -11.51 -1.43
CA GLN A 39 14.43 -12.35 -2.62
C GLN A 39 15.48 -11.96 -3.66
N ASP A 40 16.21 -12.93 -4.19
CA ASP A 40 17.31 -12.72 -5.15
C ASP A 40 16.82 -12.20 -6.52
N ASP A 41 15.59 -12.54 -6.87
CA ASP A 41 14.98 -12.21 -8.15
C ASP A 41 14.12 -10.94 -8.11
N ILE A 42 14.03 -10.28 -6.98
CA ILE A 42 13.29 -9.03 -6.79
C ILE A 42 14.27 -7.89 -6.54
N LYS A 43 14.16 -6.83 -7.35
CA LYS A 43 14.89 -5.59 -7.14
C LYS A 43 13.95 -4.52 -6.59
N VAL A 44 14.24 -4.01 -5.41
CA VAL A 44 13.50 -2.90 -4.83
C VAL A 44 13.97 -1.59 -5.48
N ILE A 45 13.04 -0.88 -6.13
CA ILE A 45 13.32 0.39 -6.82
C ILE A 45 13.06 1.57 -5.88
N GLU A 46 11.93 1.55 -5.16
CA GLU A 46 11.52 2.64 -4.28
C GLU A 46 10.65 2.12 -3.16
N ILE A 47 10.78 2.71 -1.98
CA ILE A 47 9.90 2.50 -0.84
C ILE A 47 9.34 3.86 -0.39
N LYS A 48 8.01 3.91 -0.20
CA LYS A 48 7.30 5.04 0.40
C LYS A 48 6.53 4.55 1.62
N ASP A 49 7.03 4.93 2.78
CA ASP A 49 6.41 4.56 4.06
C ASP A 49 5.44 5.65 4.52
N TYR A 50 4.18 5.52 4.08
CA TYR A 50 3.10 6.39 4.54
C TYR A 50 2.48 5.93 5.87
N ILE A 51 3.02 4.92 6.50
CA ILE A 51 2.63 4.51 7.85
C ILE A 51 3.33 5.40 8.88
N ASN A 52 4.64 5.54 8.77
CA ASN A 52 5.43 6.44 9.61
C ASN A 52 5.27 7.91 9.20
N ASN A 53 5.00 8.17 7.92
CA ASN A 53 4.78 9.51 7.38
C ASN A 53 3.46 9.56 6.61
N PRO A 54 2.30 9.60 7.29
CA PRO A 54 0.99 9.66 6.65
C PRO A 54 0.87 10.87 5.74
N LYS A 55 0.09 10.75 4.68
CA LYS A 55 -0.27 11.90 3.85
C LYS A 55 -1.13 12.88 4.65
N SER A 56 -1.15 14.14 4.23
CA SER A 56 -1.91 15.21 4.90
C SER A 56 -3.40 14.92 5.05
N ASN A 57 -3.98 14.13 4.14
CA ASN A 57 -5.38 13.70 4.21
C ASN A 57 -5.65 12.53 5.17
N GLY A 58 -4.61 11.94 5.78
CA GLY A 58 -4.70 10.79 6.65
C GLY A 58 -4.43 9.44 5.99
N TYR A 59 -4.15 9.42 4.69
CA TYR A 59 -3.83 8.17 3.98
C TYR A 59 -2.57 7.52 4.53
N ARG A 60 -2.66 6.20 4.81
CA ARG A 60 -1.58 5.36 5.29
C ARG A 60 -1.51 4.08 4.46
N SER A 61 -0.32 3.74 4.04
CA SER A 61 0.01 2.49 3.36
C SER A 61 1.52 2.37 3.26
N TYR A 62 2.04 1.17 3.09
CA TYR A 62 3.44 0.94 2.77
C TYR A 62 3.55 0.58 1.31
N HIS A 63 4.23 1.41 0.53
CA HIS A 63 4.37 1.22 -0.90
C HIS A 63 5.78 0.76 -1.24
N MET A 64 5.87 -0.30 -2.03
CA MET A 64 7.11 -0.76 -2.63
C MET A 64 6.95 -0.78 -4.15
N ILE A 65 7.85 -0.14 -4.86
CA ILE A 65 8.01 -0.35 -6.29
C ILE A 65 9.16 -1.33 -6.46
N VAL A 66 8.85 -2.49 -7.03
CA VAL A 66 9.79 -3.55 -7.27
C VAL A 66 9.88 -3.89 -8.75
N GLU A 67 11.00 -4.44 -9.15
CA GLU A 67 11.21 -4.99 -10.47
C GLU A 67 11.38 -6.49 -10.33
N ILE A 68 10.54 -7.23 -11.04
CA ILE A 68 10.54 -8.70 -11.05
C ILE A 68 10.76 -9.21 -12.47
N PRO A 69 11.39 -10.38 -12.65
CA PRO A 69 11.49 -11.01 -13.96
C PRO A 69 10.14 -11.60 -14.36
N VAL A 70 9.67 -11.24 -15.54
CA VAL A 70 8.47 -11.82 -16.16
C VAL A 70 8.89 -12.60 -17.39
N PHE A 71 8.37 -13.81 -17.54
CA PHE A 71 8.68 -14.69 -18.64
C PHE A 71 7.70 -14.49 -19.79
N PHE A 72 8.21 -13.94 -20.90
CA PHE A 72 7.48 -13.85 -22.16
C PHE A 72 7.95 -14.92 -23.12
N ALA A 73 7.23 -15.14 -24.22
CA ALA A 73 7.57 -16.13 -25.26
C ALA A 73 8.99 -15.96 -25.81
N LYS A 74 9.56 -14.76 -25.76
CA LYS A 74 10.91 -14.43 -26.25
C LYS A 74 11.97 -14.30 -25.17
N GLY A 75 11.66 -14.65 -23.91
CA GLY A 75 12.62 -14.60 -22.83
C GLY A 75 12.17 -13.78 -21.62
N LYS A 76 13.07 -13.62 -20.67
CA LYS A 76 12.92 -12.90 -19.42
C LYS A 76 12.93 -11.37 -19.65
N THR A 77 11.96 -10.68 -19.10
CA THR A 77 11.90 -9.21 -19.14
C THR A 77 11.61 -8.67 -17.75
N PRO A 78 12.39 -7.72 -17.23
CA PRO A 78 12.09 -7.08 -15.97
C PRO A 78 10.83 -6.21 -16.10
N MET A 79 9.94 -6.35 -15.13
CA MET A 79 8.68 -5.59 -15.05
C MET A 79 8.56 -4.92 -13.70
N ARG A 80 8.07 -3.69 -13.68
CA ARG A 80 7.76 -2.97 -12.44
C ARG A 80 6.41 -3.36 -11.91
N VAL A 81 6.36 -3.58 -10.60
CA VAL A 81 5.15 -3.88 -9.84
C VAL A 81 5.08 -2.93 -8.66
N GLU A 82 3.95 -2.29 -8.46
CA GLU A 82 3.65 -1.55 -7.25
C GLU A 82 2.98 -2.48 -6.24
N LEU A 83 3.58 -2.60 -5.06
CA LEU A 83 3.02 -3.31 -3.92
C LEU A 83 2.49 -2.28 -2.93
N GLN A 84 1.22 -2.40 -2.57
CA GLN A 84 0.58 -1.63 -1.51
C GLN A 84 0.31 -2.57 -0.34
N ILE A 85 1.02 -2.39 0.76
CA ILE A 85 0.91 -3.24 1.95
C ILE A 85 0.23 -2.43 3.05
N ARG A 86 -0.85 -2.97 3.61
CA ARG A 86 -1.73 -2.28 4.55
C ARG A 86 -2.19 -3.20 5.66
N THR A 87 -2.60 -2.62 6.79
CA THR A 87 -3.47 -3.31 7.73
C THR A 87 -4.91 -3.32 7.24
N ASN A 88 -5.77 -4.14 7.86
CA ASN A 88 -7.21 -4.12 7.60
C ASN A 88 -7.80 -2.72 7.82
N GLY A 89 -7.39 -2.00 8.87
CA GLY A 89 -7.86 -0.65 9.15
C GLY A 89 -7.44 0.36 8.08
N MET A 90 -6.19 0.31 7.65
CA MET A 90 -5.69 1.18 6.56
C MET A 90 -6.45 0.93 5.26
N ASP A 91 -6.70 -0.32 4.91
CA ASP A 91 -7.44 -0.68 3.70
C ASP A 91 -8.91 -0.26 3.76
N PHE A 92 -9.55 -0.45 4.90
CA PHE A 92 -10.91 0.02 5.17
C PHE A 92 -11.05 1.53 4.91
N TRP A 93 -10.22 2.34 5.54
CA TRP A 93 -10.28 3.79 5.37
C TRP A 93 -9.98 4.24 3.94
N ALA A 94 -8.90 3.71 3.35
CA ALA A 94 -8.49 4.08 2.00
C ALA A 94 -9.53 3.72 0.94
N THR A 95 -10.16 2.57 1.07
CA THR A 95 -11.20 2.11 0.14
C THR A 95 -12.44 2.98 0.21
N LEU A 96 -12.91 3.32 1.40
CA LEU A 96 -14.10 4.16 1.59
C LEU A 96 -13.82 5.61 1.21
N GLU A 97 -12.68 6.16 1.59
CA GLU A 97 -12.27 7.52 1.20
C GLU A 97 -12.23 7.66 -0.33
N HIS A 98 -11.62 6.70 -1.01
CA HIS A 98 -11.58 6.67 -2.47
C HIS A 98 -12.98 6.64 -3.08
N GLN A 99 -13.89 5.81 -2.57
CA GLN A 99 -15.27 5.76 -3.05
C GLN A 99 -16.02 7.08 -2.86
N LEU A 100 -15.86 7.71 -1.71
CA LEU A 100 -16.51 8.99 -1.42
C LEU A 100 -15.97 10.10 -2.33
N ARG A 101 -14.65 10.17 -2.47
CA ARG A 101 -13.97 11.20 -3.26
C ARG A 101 -14.30 11.09 -4.75
N TYR A 102 -14.13 9.91 -5.35
CA TYR A 102 -14.26 9.73 -6.79
C TYR A 102 -15.69 9.48 -7.28
N LYS A 103 -16.52 8.76 -6.52
CA LYS A 103 -17.90 8.46 -6.92
C LYS A 103 -18.88 9.59 -6.63
N LYS A 104 -18.60 10.40 -5.62
CA LYS A 104 -19.52 11.46 -5.15
C LYS A 104 -19.10 12.86 -5.56
N GLY A 105 -17.88 13.06 -6.09
CA GLY A 105 -17.39 14.37 -6.49
C GLY A 105 -17.37 15.38 -5.33
N ILE A 106 -16.97 14.94 -4.15
CA ILE A 106 -17.05 15.73 -2.91
C ILE A 106 -16.20 17.00 -2.95
N GLU A 107 -15.17 17.04 -3.81
CA GLU A 107 -14.28 18.20 -3.94
C GLU A 107 -15.01 19.47 -4.43
N GLU A 108 -16.11 19.27 -5.16
CA GLU A 108 -16.94 20.37 -5.67
C GLU A 108 -18.14 20.68 -4.76
N MET A 109 -18.30 19.96 -3.65
CA MET A 109 -19.43 20.15 -2.75
C MET A 109 -19.20 21.32 -1.78
N PRO A 110 -20.25 22.08 -1.46
CA PRO A 110 -20.21 23.00 -0.33
C PRO A 110 -19.85 22.25 0.97
N GLY A 111 -18.91 22.79 1.75
CA GLY A 111 -18.46 22.13 2.99
C GLY A 111 -17.37 21.07 2.78
N TYR A 112 -16.71 21.06 1.63
CA TYR A 112 -15.60 20.13 1.36
C TYR A 112 -14.49 20.16 2.43
N ASP A 113 -14.15 21.34 2.94
CA ASP A 113 -13.13 21.48 3.97
C ASP A 113 -13.53 20.77 5.28
N GLU A 114 -14.80 20.90 5.69
CA GLU A 114 -15.34 20.20 6.86
C GLU A 114 -15.35 18.69 6.65
N ILE A 115 -15.80 18.23 5.48
CA ILE A 115 -15.76 16.80 5.10
C ILE A 115 -14.32 16.24 5.13
N SER A 116 -13.36 17.02 4.64
CA SER A 116 -11.94 16.63 4.65
C SER A 116 -11.39 16.51 6.07
N GLU A 117 -11.78 17.41 6.98
CA GLU A 117 -11.42 17.32 8.40
C GLU A 117 -12.04 16.11 9.09
N GLU A 118 -13.30 15.80 8.78
CA GLU A 118 -13.98 14.60 9.29
C GLU A 118 -13.32 13.31 8.79
N LEU A 119 -12.90 13.26 7.52
CA LEU A 119 -12.15 12.14 6.96
C LEU A 119 -10.78 11.97 7.65
N LEU A 120 -10.10 13.09 7.92
CA LEU A 120 -8.84 13.05 8.66
C LEU A 120 -9.05 12.59 10.11
N HIS A 121 -10.12 13.02 10.75
CA HIS A 121 -10.48 12.58 12.10
C HIS A 121 -10.72 11.04 12.12
N SER A 122 -11.47 10.52 11.15
CA SER A 122 -11.69 9.08 11.02
C SER A 122 -10.39 8.29 10.79
N ALA A 123 -9.47 8.84 9.99
CA ALA A 123 -8.15 8.24 9.78
C ALA A 123 -7.36 8.15 11.10
N ARG A 124 -7.39 9.18 11.93
CA ARG A 124 -6.73 9.18 13.24
C ARG A 124 -7.31 8.13 14.19
N ALA A 125 -8.63 7.95 14.19
CA ALA A 125 -9.28 6.91 14.98
C ALA A 125 -8.82 5.50 14.57
N ILE A 126 -8.63 5.26 13.29
CA ILE A 126 -8.10 3.99 12.79
C ILE A 126 -6.62 3.80 13.16
N ILE A 127 -5.82 4.87 13.12
CA ILE A 127 -4.42 4.84 13.59
C ILE A 127 -4.35 4.39 15.05
N GLU A 128 -5.18 4.97 15.89
CA GLU A 128 -5.24 4.60 17.33
C GLU A 128 -5.63 3.14 17.51
N ALA A 129 -6.65 2.68 16.77
CA ALA A 129 -7.09 1.28 16.82
C ALA A 129 -5.99 0.30 16.34
N ASP A 130 -5.31 0.60 15.24
CA ASP A 130 -4.20 -0.22 14.74
C ASP A 130 -3.05 -0.31 15.76
N ASN A 131 -2.68 0.82 16.36
CA ASN A 131 -1.64 0.86 17.38
C ASN A 131 -2.02 0.10 18.64
N GLU A 132 -3.29 0.17 19.05
CA GLU A 132 -3.82 -0.59 20.17
C GLU A 132 -3.75 -2.09 19.91
N MET A 133 -4.17 -2.54 18.73
CA MET A 133 -4.12 -3.94 18.34
C MET A 133 -2.68 -4.47 18.29
N GLN A 134 -1.74 -3.66 17.83
CA GLN A 134 -0.31 -4.01 17.84
C GLN A 134 0.20 -4.16 19.28
N ARG A 135 -0.15 -3.25 20.19
CA ARG A 135 0.23 -3.35 21.60
C ARG A 135 -0.35 -4.60 22.28
N ILE A 136 -1.58 -4.98 21.94
CA ILE A 136 -2.21 -6.21 22.46
C ILE A 136 -1.44 -7.44 21.95
N LYS A 137 -1.12 -7.48 20.68
CA LYS A 137 -0.30 -8.57 20.08
C LYS A 137 1.03 -8.70 20.81
N ASP A 138 1.73 -7.58 21.00
CA ASP A 138 3.04 -7.57 21.65
C ASP A 138 2.95 -8.08 23.11
N LYS A 139 1.93 -7.69 23.85
CA LYS A 139 1.67 -8.21 25.22
C LYS A 139 1.45 -9.72 25.23
N ILE A 140 0.66 -10.22 24.29
CA ILE A 140 0.41 -11.68 24.20
C ILE A 140 1.71 -12.41 23.89
N GLY A 141 2.56 -11.88 23.00
CA GLY A 141 3.87 -12.44 22.68
C GLY A 141 4.78 -12.54 23.90
N MET A 142 4.80 -11.53 24.76
CA MET A 142 5.59 -11.54 26.01
C MET A 142 5.19 -12.66 26.98
N PHE A 143 3.93 -13.10 26.96
CA PHE A 143 3.47 -14.19 27.82
C PHE A 143 3.78 -15.59 27.26
N HIS A 144 4.11 -15.70 25.98
CA HIS A 144 4.41 -16.98 25.34
C HIS A 144 5.92 -17.28 25.25
N GLU A 145 6.78 -16.34 25.59
CA GLU A 145 8.24 -16.51 25.64
C GLU A 145 8.78 -16.98 27.00
N ILE A 146 7.90 -17.36 27.93
CA ILE A 146 8.28 -17.88 29.26
C ILE A 146 8.20 -19.41 29.26
#